data_765d50b02224554c38779f1e03d19fac
#
_entry.id   765d50b02224554c38779f1e03d19fac
#
_cell.length_a   1.000
_cell.length_b   1.000
_cell.length_c   1.000
_cell.angle_alpha   90.00
_cell.angle_beta   90.00
_cell.angle_gamma   90.00
#
_symmetry.space_group_name_H-M   'P 1'
#
loop_
_entity.id
_entity.type
_entity.pdbx_description
1 polymer ?
#
loop_
_entity_poly.entity_id
_entity_poly.type
_entity_poly.pdbx_seq_one_letter_code
_entity_poly.pdbx_strand_id
1 'polypeptide(L)'
;MIHSSYHHKDTYEDSKTSSVFETMLMLPDELFWGVLRTACFDNENLPVVAGRIEDYEFWPHWDPTHTTNSTLVEPDVFIRFQSFDVIIEAKYSDRPGQYYQQWKNEIIAYSNEYGSDKPLYFIAVGGNAEKMTESVSAIKDIAITKCTWLSILIQITKLRNEYEGLSTISNNQSSTIRLLNLIELVFNIHGVYNIRWFDEIRISKPLISPDSMMTLKTFFK
;
A
#
# COMPACT_ATOMS: atom_id res chain seq x y z
N MET A 1 1.57 -7.74 12.42
CA MET A 1 1.15 -8.65 13.54
C MET A 1 2.25 -8.86 14.55
N ILE A 2 3.42 -9.36 14.16
CA ILE A 2 4.51 -9.57 15.13
C ILE A 2 5.02 -8.22 15.65
N HIS A 3 5.30 -7.27 14.76
CA HIS A 3 5.81 -5.96 15.13
C HIS A 3 4.82 -5.15 15.97
N SER A 4 3.53 -5.11 15.60
CA SER A 4 2.52 -4.40 16.39
C SER A 4 2.36 -4.97 17.80
N SER A 5 2.59 -6.28 17.97
CA SER A 5 2.54 -6.93 19.31
C SER A 5 3.66 -6.45 20.25
N TYR A 6 4.75 -5.91 19.71
CA TYR A 6 5.85 -5.33 20.48
C TYR A 6 5.75 -3.79 20.58
N HIS A 7 4.89 -3.16 19.80
CA HIS A 7 4.68 -1.72 19.83
C HIS A 7 3.81 -1.33 21.02
N HIS A 8 4.32 -0.47 21.92
CA HIS A 8 3.66 -0.11 23.19
C HIS A 8 2.35 0.68 23.05
N LYS A 9 2.01 1.10 21.84
CA LYS A 9 0.79 1.87 21.50
C LYS A 9 0.01 1.12 20.41
N ASP A 10 -0.23 -0.17 20.60
CA ASP A 10 -0.97 -0.96 19.62
C ASP A 10 -2.32 -0.30 19.32
N THR A 11 -2.37 0.38 18.19
CA THR A 11 -3.58 1.00 17.65
C THR A 11 -4.12 0.13 16.52
N TYR A 12 -5.37 0.37 16.11
CA TYR A 12 -5.91 -0.29 14.91
C TYR A 12 -5.09 0.03 13.64
N GLU A 13 -4.45 1.20 13.60
CA GLU A 13 -3.57 1.65 12.52
C GLU A 13 -2.28 0.81 12.49
N ASP A 14 -1.61 0.69 13.62
CA ASP A 14 -0.37 -0.09 13.76
C ASP A 14 -0.62 -1.56 13.42
N SER A 15 -1.73 -2.13 13.92
CA SER A 15 -2.12 -3.51 13.63
C SER A 15 -2.37 -3.75 12.14
N LYS A 16 -3.00 -2.81 11.45
CA LYS A 16 -3.21 -2.90 10.00
C LYS A 16 -1.91 -2.76 9.23
N THR A 17 -1.11 -1.74 9.55
CA THR A 17 0.16 -1.46 8.90
C THR A 17 1.10 -2.65 9.01
N SER A 18 1.33 -3.16 10.24
CA SER A 18 2.21 -4.31 10.43
C SER A 18 1.70 -5.56 9.74
N SER A 19 0.41 -5.91 9.90
CA SER A 19 -0.11 -7.15 9.31
C SER A 19 -0.03 -7.15 7.79
N VAL A 20 -0.33 -6.02 7.15
CA VAL A 20 -0.28 -5.92 5.69
C VAL A 20 1.17 -5.95 5.21
N PHE A 21 2.03 -5.07 5.73
CA PHE A 21 3.41 -4.98 5.24
C PHE A 21 4.27 -6.18 5.65
N GLU A 22 4.10 -6.76 6.85
CA GLU A 22 4.80 -8.01 7.23
C GLU A 22 4.48 -9.15 6.26
N THR A 23 3.21 -9.31 5.88
CA THR A 23 2.83 -10.36 4.93
C THR A 23 3.26 -10.04 3.50
N MET A 24 3.21 -8.78 3.08
CA MET A 24 3.71 -8.35 1.77
C MET A 24 5.23 -8.53 1.63
N LEU A 25 6.00 -8.26 2.68
CA LEU A 25 7.46 -8.46 2.73
C LEU A 25 7.89 -9.93 2.63
N MET A 26 6.96 -10.89 2.76
CA MET A 26 7.22 -12.31 2.45
C MET A 26 7.18 -12.61 0.94
N LEU A 27 6.70 -11.68 0.10
CA LEU A 27 6.80 -11.82 -1.35
C LEU A 27 8.26 -11.69 -1.80
N PRO A 28 8.65 -12.26 -2.94
CA PRO A 28 9.89 -11.90 -3.61
C PRO A 28 10.01 -10.37 -3.78
N ASP A 29 11.19 -9.81 -3.54
CA ASP A 29 11.43 -8.36 -3.47
C ASP A 29 10.86 -7.59 -4.67
N GLU A 30 11.05 -8.12 -5.88
CA GLU A 30 10.52 -7.51 -7.10
C GLU A 30 8.98 -7.55 -7.19
N LEU A 31 8.34 -8.59 -6.65
CA LEU A 31 6.88 -8.65 -6.59
C LEU A 31 6.33 -7.70 -5.53
N PHE A 32 6.96 -7.64 -4.37
CA PHE A 32 6.62 -6.68 -3.32
C PHE A 32 6.65 -5.25 -3.86
N TRP A 33 7.80 -4.87 -4.45
CA TRP A 33 7.96 -3.53 -5.00
C TRP A 33 7.03 -3.27 -6.18
N GLY A 34 6.89 -4.23 -7.09
CA GLY A 34 6.00 -4.12 -8.24
C GLY A 34 4.56 -3.84 -7.85
N VAL A 35 4.04 -4.54 -6.82
CA VAL A 35 2.71 -4.29 -6.24
C VAL A 35 2.63 -2.89 -5.65
N LEU A 36 3.56 -2.52 -4.77
CA LEU A 36 3.54 -1.24 -4.07
C LEU A 36 3.65 -0.07 -5.07
N ARG A 37 4.62 -0.13 -5.97
CA ARG A 37 4.82 0.87 -7.01
C ARG A 37 3.57 1.04 -7.90
N THR A 38 3.00 -0.07 -8.37
CA THR A 38 1.85 -0.03 -9.30
C THR A 38 0.57 0.41 -8.59
N ALA A 39 0.47 0.23 -7.27
CA ALA A 39 -0.64 0.73 -6.46
C ALA A 39 -0.60 2.26 -6.29
N CYS A 40 0.56 2.87 -6.43
CA CYS A 40 0.73 4.31 -6.29
C CYS A 40 0.17 5.07 -7.50
N PHE A 41 -0.45 6.21 -7.21
CA PHE A 41 -0.81 7.23 -8.20
C PHE A 41 0.46 7.99 -8.60
N ASP A 42 0.57 8.49 -9.82
CA ASP A 42 1.74 9.26 -10.31
C ASP A 42 3.09 8.54 -9.99
N ASN A 43 3.21 7.28 -10.37
CA ASN A 43 4.33 6.41 -9.99
C ASN A 43 5.54 6.48 -10.94
N GLU A 44 5.55 7.40 -11.89
CA GLU A 44 6.59 7.55 -12.91
C GLU A 44 7.96 7.86 -12.31
N ASN A 45 7.98 8.56 -11.17
CA ASN A 45 9.21 8.92 -10.46
C ASN A 45 9.77 7.79 -9.57
N LEU A 46 8.99 6.72 -9.36
CA LEU A 46 9.44 5.57 -8.57
C LEU A 46 10.26 4.62 -9.44
N PRO A 47 11.36 4.04 -8.92
CA PRO A 47 12.19 3.07 -9.65
C PRO A 47 11.36 1.92 -10.22
N VAL A 48 11.62 1.54 -11.47
CA VAL A 48 10.93 0.39 -12.08
C VAL A 48 11.41 -0.92 -11.48
N VAL A 49 12.72 -1.03 -11.21
CA VAL A 49 13.38 -2.20 -10.63
C VAL A 49 13.84 -1.86 -9.23
N ALA A 50 13.50 -2.70 -8.27
CA ALA A 50 13.85 -2.47 -6.88
C ALA A 50 15.27 -2.98 -6.53
N GLY A 51 15.63 -4.13 -7.06
CA GLY A 51 16.73 -4.91 -6.52
C GLY A 51 16.35 -5.57 -5.19
N ARG A 52 17.36 -6.04 -4.47
CA ARG A 52 17.16 -6.76 -3.22
C ARG A 52 16.83 -5.80 -2.07
N ILE A 53 15.91 -6.21 -1.18
CA ILE A 53 15.73 -5.61 0.13
C ILE A 53 16.91 -6.02 1.01
N GLU A 54 17.63 -5.04 1.54
CA GLU A 54 18.77 -5.24 2.43
C GLU A 54 18.33 -5.25 3.89
N ASP A 55 17.35 -4.40 4.23
CA ASP A 55 16.84 -4.27 5.58
C ASP A 55 15.45 -3.62 5.57
N TYR A 56 14.66 -3.82 6.64
CA TYR A 56 13.41 -3.12 6.88
C TYR A 56 13.13 -3.01 8.38
N GLU A 57 12.53 -1.92 8.77
CA GLU A 57 12.15 -1.65 10.15
C GLU A 57 10.71 -1.12 10.20
N PHE A 58 9.99 -1.52 11.25
CA PHE A 58 8.70 -0.96 11.63
C PHE A 58 8.92 -0.05 12.80
N TRP A 59 8.41 1.18 12.72
CA TRP A 59 8.53 2.21 13.76
C TRP A 59 9.97 2.41 14.24
N PRO A 60 10.95 2.63 13.35
CA PRO A 60 12.31 2.95 13.77
C PRO A 60 12.31 4.27 14.56
N HIS A 61 13.17 4.35 15.57
CA HIS A 61 13.31 5.54 16.38
C HIS A 61 14.46 6.40 15.86
N TRP A 62 14.15 7.50 15.19
CA TRP A 62 15.14 8.37 14.57
C TRP A 62 15.37 9.66 15.33
N ASP A 63 16.58 10.24 15.18
CA ASP A 63 17.00 11.50 15.76
C ASP A 63 16.09 12.67 15.30
N PRO A 64 15.37 13.34 16.23
CA PRO A 64 14.47 14.43 15.91
C PRO A 64 15.17 15.76 15.65
N THR A 65 16.50 15.84 15.66
CA THR A 65 17.26 17.08 15.47
C THR A 65 16.80 17.80 14.20
N HIS A 66 16.55 19.10 14.29
CA HIS A 66 16.00 19.94 13.22
C HIS A 66 14.56 19.64 12.80
N THR A 67 13.85 18.78 13.51
CA THR A 67 12.41 18.55 13.33
C THR A 67 11.57 19.35 14.33
N THR A 68 10.25 19.24 14.26
CA THR A 68 9.35 19.80 15.29
C THR A 68 9.10 18.85 16.45
N ASN A 69 9.58 17.61 16.37
CA ASN A 69 9.45 16.61 17.42
C ASN A 69 10.50 16.86 18.52
N SER A 70 10.13 16.56 19.77
CA SER A 70 11.01 16.79 20.92
C SER A 70 11.73 15.54 21.42
N THR A 71 11.25 14.34 21.04
CA THR A 71 11.76 13.06 21.57
C THR A 71 12.34 12.18 20.50
N LEU A 72 11.56 11.83 19.50
CA LEU A 72 11.93 10.97 18.38
C LEU A 72 11.02 11.22 17.18
N VAL A 73 11.44 10.77 16.03
CA VAL A 73 10.61 10.63 14.82
C VAL A 73 10.50 9.14 14.50
N GLU A 74 9.28 8.69 14.22
CA GLU A 74 8.94 7.28 14.11
C GLU A 74 8.05 7.06 12.88
N PRO A 75 8.64 6.84 11.69
CA PRO A 75 7.86 6.45 10.51
C PRO A 75 7.30 5.05 10.67
N ASP A 76 6.16 4.76 10.00
CA ASP A 76 5.47 3.49 10.16
C ASP A 76 6.29 2.31 9.63
N VAL A 77 6.85 2.44 8.41
CA VAL A 77 7.71 1.41 7.81
C VAL A 77 8.86 2.08 7.08
N PHE A 78 10.06 1.60 7.32
CA PHE A 78 11.26 1.97 6.59
C PHE A 78 11.83 0.74 5.89
N ILE A 79 12.18 0.87 4.59
CA ILE A 79 12.69 -0.23 3.79
C ILE A 79 13.94 0.22 3.05
N ARG A 80 15.02 -0.53 3.18
CA ARG A 80 16.29 -0.30 2.49
C ARG A 80 16.45 -1.28 1.34
N PHE A 81 16.33 -0.79 0.13
CA PHE A 81 16.75 -1.54 -1.06
C PHE A 81 18.23 -1.28 -1.36
N GLN A 82 18.82 -2.12 -2.18
CA GLN A 82 20.23 -2.01 -2.55
C GLN A 82 20.59 -0.62 -3.12
N SER A 83 19.71 0.01 -3.91
CA SER A 83 19.99 1.24 -4.63
C SER A 83 19.19 2.47 -4.16
N PHE A 84 18.22 2.31 -3.29
CA PHE A 84 17.40 3.39 -2.74
C PHE A 84 16.76 2.98 -1.43
N ASP A 85 16.25 3.96 -0.71
CA ASP A 85 15.51 3.75 0.54
C ASP A 85 14.06 4.25 0.38
N VAL A 86 13.12 3.68 1.13
CA VAL A 86 11.70 4.01 1.10
C VAL A 86 11.18 4.25 2.51
N ILE A 87 10.55 5.39 2.73
CA ILE A 87 9.69 5.63 3.89
C ILE A 87 8.25 5.38 3.48
N ILE A 88 7.51 4.67 4.32
CA ILE A 88 6.07 4.48 4.18
C ILE A 88 5.40 5.05 5.42
N GLU A 89 4.51 6.02 5.21
CA GLU A 89 3.63 6.56 6.25
C GLU A 89 2.20 6.14 5.93
N ALA A 90 1.56 5.42 6.83
CA ALA A 90 0.26 4.83 6.65
C ALA A 90 -0.78 5.48 7.57
N LYS A 91 -2.03 5.57 7.11
CA LYS A 91 -3.17 5.95 7.94
C LYS A 91 -4.22 4.84 7.90
N TYR A 92 -4.90 4.64 9.01
CA TYR A 92 -5.89 3.55 9.16
C TYR A 92 -6.91 3.47 8.04
N SER A 93 -7.40 4.61 7.57
CA SER A 93 -8.43 4.69 6.53
C SER A 93 -7.99 5.58 5.37
N ASP A 94 -8.72 5.50 4.25
CA ASP A 94 -8.50 6.38 3.10
C ASP A 94 -9.14 7.79 3.27
N ARG A 95 -9.68 8.10 4.47
CA ARG A 95 -10.16 9.46 4.80
C ARG A 95 -8.95 10.37 5.07
N PRO A 96 -9.03 11.68 4.76
CA PRO A 96 -7.94 12.61 5.01
C PRO A 96 -7.39 12.51 6.44
N GLY A 97 -6.08 12.37 6.55
CA GLY A 97 -5.37 12.15 7.83
C GLY A 97 -3.85 12.24 7.70
N GLN A 98 -3.33 12.42 6.50
CA GLN A 98 -1.91 12.67 6.24
C GLN A 98 -1.57 14.15 6.53
N TYR A 99 -0.37 14.40 7.05
CA TYR A 99 0.06 15.74 7.46
C TYR A 99 1.44 16.09 6.88
N TYR A 100 1.51 17.20 6.16
CA TYR A 100 2.74 17.72 5.57
C TYR A 100 3.90 17.82 6.58
N GLN A 101 3.63 18.30 7.81
CA GLN A 101 4.67 18.47 8.83
C GLN A 101 5.22 17.13 9.31
N GLN A 102 4.42 16.07 9.35
CA GLN A 102 4.86 14.72 9.69
C GLN A 102 5.83 14.21 8.61
N TRP A 103 5.45 14.25 7.35
CA TRP A 103 6.33 13.87 6.23
C TRP A 103 7.65 14.63 6.26
N LYS A 104 7.59 15.94 6.53
CA LYS A 104 8.78 16.78 6.63
C LYS A 104 9.71 16.35 7.77
N ASN A 105 9.15 16.05 8.94
CA ASN A 105 9.93 15.57 10.08
C ASN A 105 10.62 14.24 9.78
N GLU A 106 9.92 13.29 9.13
CA GLU A 106 10.45 11.99 8.77
C GLU A 106 11.59 12.09 7.75
N ILE A 107 11.47 12.97 6.75
CA ILE A 107 12.52 13.22 5.76
C ILE A 107 13.76 13.85 6.43
N ILE A 108 13.57 14.78 7.35
CA ILE A 108 14.69 15.39 8.09
C ILE A 108 15.36 14.34 8.98
N ALA A 109 14.59 13.58 9.75
CA ALA A 109 15.11 12.54 10.63
C ALA A 109 15.82 11.43 9.85
N TYR A 110 15.31 11.01 8.70
CA TYR A 110 16.02 10.10 7.79
C TYR A 110 17.40 10.64 7.42
N SER A 111 17.49 11.93 7.11
CA SER A 111 18.78 12.54 6.75
C SER A 111 19.75 12.62 7.94
N ASN A 112 19.24 12.74 9.17
CA ASN A 112 20.07 12.67 10.37
C ASN A 112 20.68 11.29 10.58
N GLU A 113 19.91 10.21 10.30
CA GLU A 113 20.33 8.82 10.52
C GLU A 113 21.19 8.27 9.36
N TYR A 114 20.79 8.55 8.12
CA TYR A 114 21.36 7.87 6.93
C TYR A 114 22.07 8.82 5.96
N GLY A 115 22.03 10.12 6.21
CA GLY A 115 22.61 11.11 5.30
C GLY A 115 21.84 11.25 4.00
N SER A 116 22.57 11.41 2.89
CA SER A 116 21.95 11.68 1.58
C SER A 116 22.56 10.86 0.44
N ASP A 117 23.23 9.77 0.77
CA ASP A 117 24.01 8.99 -0.21
C ASP A 117 23.12 8.11 -1.10
N LYS A 118 21.98 7.64 -0.58
CA LYS A 118 20.95 6.92 -1.33
C LYS A 118 19.79 7.84 -1.73
N PRO A 119 19.16 7.62 -2.90
CA PRO A 119 17.87 8.21 -3.20
C PRO A 119 16.83 7.77 -2.17
N LEU A 120 16.05 8.71 -1.67
CA LEU A 120 14.91 8.47 -0.78
C LEU A 120 13.62 8.63 -1.58
N TYR A 121 12.70 7.67 -1.43
CA TYR A 121 11.33 7.75 -1.90
C TYR A 121 10.38 7.73 -0.70
N PHE A 122 9.28 8.45 -0.82
CA PHE A 122 8.28 8.53 0.23
C PHE A 122 6.92 8.12 -0.31
N ILE A 123 6.26 7.17 0.36
CA ILE A 123 4.94 6.66 -0.02
C ILE A 123 3.96 6.87 1.12
N ALA A 124 2.93 7.68 0.88
CA ALA A 124 1.83 7.89 1.82
C ALA A 124 0.67 6.93 1.49
N VAL A 125 0.37 6.01 2.41
CA VAL A 125 -0.66 4.97 2.27
C VAL A 125 -1.91 5.33 3.05
N GLY A 126 -3.04 5.47 2.36
CA GLY A 126 -4.28 5.92 2.98
C GLY A 126 -4.20 7.37 3.48
N GLY A 127 -5.29 7.89 4.00
CA GLY A 127 -5.33 9.24 4.60
C GLY A 127 -5.10 10.39 3.64
N ASN A 128 -5.02 10.15 2.34
CA ASN A 128 -4.71 11.17 1.34
C ASN A 128 -5.97 11.96 0.95
N ALA A 129 -5.92 13.29 1.06
CA ALA A 129 -6.99 14.15 0.59
C ALA A 129 -7.10 14.14 -0.94
N GLU A 130 -5.95 14.08 -1.63
CA GLU A 130 -5.83 14.08 -3.08
C GLU A 130 -4.88 12.98 -3.54
N LYS A 131 -5.04 12.54 -4.79
CA LYS A 131 -4.21 11.49 -5.38
C LYS A 131 -2.89 12.01 -5.93
N MET A 132 -2.84 13.29 -6.29
CA MET A 132 -1.66 13.90 -6.89
C MET A 132 -0.47 13.88 -5.93
N THR A 133 0.70 13.66 -6.49
CA THR A 133 1.98 13.77 -5.78
C THR A 133 2.17 15.19 -5.25
N GLU A 134 2.61 15.29 -4.00
CA GLU A 134 3.01 16.55 -3.37
C GLU A 134 4.52 16.61 -3.20
N SER A 135 5.09 17.80 -3.22
CA SER A 135 6.51 18.00 -2.93
C SER A 135 6.69 18.54 -1.53
N VAL A 136 7.57 17.92 -0.76
CA VAL A 136 7.97 18.39 0.57
C VAL A 136 9.38 18.96 0.50
N SER A 137 9.49 20.26 0.77
CA SER A 137 10.78 20.93 0.89
C SER A 137 11.33 20.75 2.31
N ALA A 138 12.33 19.87 2.43
CA ALA A 138 13.10 19.65 3.64
C ALA A 138 14.58 20.00 3.38
N ILE A 139 15.50 19.05 3.49
CA ILE A 139 16.90 19.21 3.08
C ILE A 139 17.02 19.14 1.56
N LYS A 140 16.21 18.28 0.94
CA LYS A 140 15.97 18.17 -0.51
C LYS A 140 14.47 18.18 -0.75
N ASP A 141 14.04 18.53 -1.95
CA ASP A 141 12.65 18.36 -2.35
C ASP A 141 12.39 16.86 -2.60
N ILE A 142 11.50 16.29 -1.79
CA ILE A 142 11.09 14.90 -1.89
C ILE A 142 9.63 14.86 -2.35
N ALA A 143 9.37 14.06 -3.38
CA ALA A 143 8.03 13.80 -3.87
C ALA A 143 7.32 12.78 -2.97
N ILE A 144 6.17 13.15 -2.43
CA ILE A 144 5.31 12.24 -1.68
C ILE A 144 4.38 11.55 -2.66
N THR A 145 4.70 10.32 -2.98
CA THR A 145 3.86 9.48 -3.83
C THR A 145 2.77 8.84 -2.99
N LYS A 146 1.56 8.78 -3.51
CA LYS A 146 0.38 8.41 -2.73
C LYS A 146 -0.27 7.14 -3.25
N CYS A 147 -0.81 6.34 -2.34
CA CYS A 147 -1.68 5.22 -2.68
C CYS A 147 -2.78 5.05 -1.63
N THR A 148 -3.75 4.18 -1.91
CA THR A 148 -4.77 3.75 -0.96
C THR A 148 -4.58 2.29 -0.60
N TRP A 149 -5.11 1.86 0.54
CA TRP A 149 -5.16 0.45 0.89
C TRP A 149 -5.86 -0.38 -0.17
N LEU A 150 -6.95 0.18 -0.73
CA LEU A 150 -7.70 -0.49 -1.80
C LEU A 150 -6.86 -0.62 -3.09
N SER A 151 -6.06 0.40 -3.45
CA SER A 151 -5.22 0.30 -4.65
C SER A 151 -4.15 -0.79 -4.51
N ILE A 152 -3.58 -0.98 -3.31
CA ILE A 152 -2.67 -2.09 -3.03
C ILE A 152 -3.39 -3.43 -3.17
N LEU A 153 -4.56 -3.59 -2.55
CA LEU A 153 -5.35 -4.82 -2.65
C LEU A 153 -5.73 -5.17 -4.09
N ILE A 154 -6.07 -4.17 -4.91
CA ILE A 154 -6.37 -4.37 -6.34
C ILE A 154 -5.15 -4.97 -7.06
N GLN A 155 -3.94 -4.48 -6.79
CA GLN A 155 -2.73 -5.02 -7.43
C GLN A 155 -2.40 -6.44 -6.93
N ILE A 156 -2.60 -6.73 -5.64
CA ILE A 156 -2.47 -8.09 -5.08
C ILE A 156 -3.44 -9.05 -5.79
N THR A 157 -4.73 -8.68 -5.88
CA THR A 157 -5.74 -9.50 -6.56
C THR A 157 -5.42 -9.72 -8.03
N LYS A 158 -4.93 -8.69 -8.72
CA LYS A 158 -4.52 -8.77 -10.12
C LYS A 158 -3.35 -9.75 -10.28
N LEU A 159 -2.32 -9.60 -9.48
CA LEU A 159 -1.14 -10.48 -9.50
C LEU A 159 -1.53 -11.93 -9.21
N ARG A 160 -2.39 -12.19 -8.22
CA ARG A 160 -2.91 -13.53 -7.94
C ARG A 160 -3.62 -14.13 -9.15
N ASN A 161 -4.53 -13.37 -9.78
CA ASN A 161 -5.27 -13.84 -10.96
C ASN A 161 -4.34 -14.14 -12.14
N GLU A 162 -3.28 -13.35 -12.33
CA GLU A 162 -2.25 -13.62 -13.35
C GLU A 162 -1.55 -14.95 -13.08
N TYR A 163 -1.16 -15.24 -11.84
CA TYR A 163 -0.52 -16.50 -11.46
C TYR A 163 -1.46 -17.70 -11.58
N GLU A 164 -2.73 -17.56 -11.18
CA GLU A 164 -3.74 -18.61 -11.31
C GLU A 164 -4.12 -18.90 -12.77
N GLY A 165 -4.00 -17.91 -13.65
CA GLY A 165 -4.28 -18.05 -15.09
C GLY A 165 -3.19 -18.79 -15.89
N LEU A 166 -2.05 -19.12 -15.28
CA LEU A 166 -0.96 -19.83 -15.95
C LEU A 166 -1.36 -21.29 -16.24
N SER A 167 -1.07 -21.77 -17.44
CA SER A 167 -1.40 -23.14 -17.88
C SER A 167 -0.64 -24.24 -17.12
N THR A 168 0.51 -23.88 -16.52
CA THR A 168 1.31 -24.79 -15.72
C THR A 168 1.83 -24.02 -14.52
N ILE A 169 1.57 -24.52 -13.31
CA ILE A 169 1.97 -23.87 -12.06
C ILE A 169 3.12 -24.64 -11.41
N SER A 170 4.27 -24.01 -11.24
CA SER A 170 5.40 -24.57 -10.49
C SER A 170 5.15 -24.53 -8.96
N ASN A 171 5.96 -25.27 -8.18
CA ASN A 171 5.86 -25.24 -6.72
C ASN A 171 6.06 -23.84 -6.14
N ASN A 172 6.99 -23.05 -6.70
CA ASN A 172 7.23 -21.68 -6.26
C ASN A 172 6.01 -20.78 -6.53
N GLN A 173 5.39 -20.91 -7.71
CA GLN A 173 4.17 -20.18 -8.07
C GLN A 173 3.01 -20.56 -7.14
N SER A 174 2.85 -21.85 -6.83
CA SER A 174 1.84 -22.30 -5.85
C SER A 174 2.05 -21.68 -4.47
N SER A 175 3.30 -21.51 -4.03
CA SER A 175 3.61 -20.84 -2.76
C SER A 175 3.27 -19.35 -2.82
N THR A 176 3.60 -18.69 -3.93
CA THR A 176 3.25 -17.29 -4.16
C THR A 176 1.74 -17.08 -4.17
N ILE A 177 0.97 -17.95 -4.83
CA ILE A 177 -0.50 -17.88 -4.83
C ILE A 177 -1.06 -18.00 -3.40
N ARG A 178 -0.56 -18.95 -2.60
CA ARG A 178 -1.00 -19.08 -1.19
C ARG A 178 -0.70 -17.83 -0.39
N LEU A 179 0.46 -17.19 -0.61
CA LEU A 179 0.83 -15.96 0.07
C LEU A 179 -0.05 -14.79 -0.37
N LEU A 180 -0.33 -14.65 -1.66
CA LEU A 180 -1.24 -13.62 -2.18
C LEU A 180 -2.66 -13.78 -1.61
N ASN A 181 -3.17 -15.02 -1.49
CA ASN A 181 -4.44 -15.29 -0.82
C ASN A 181 -4.40 -14.92 0.68
N LEU A 182 -3.28 -15.16 1.36
CA LEU A 182 -3.10 -14.73 2.76
C LEU A 182 -3.10 -13.21 2.88
N ILE A 183 -2.42 -12.50 1.99
CA ILE A 183 -2.40 -11.03 1.97
C ILE A 183 -3.82 -10.49 1.76
N GLU A 184 -4.59 -11.03 0.81
CA GLU A 184 -6.00 -10.63 0.62
C GLU A 184 -6.84 -10.87 1.88
N LEU A 185 -6.65 -12.00 2.57
CA LEU A 185 -7.32 -12.28 3.83
C LEU A 185 -6.98 -11.25 4.90
N VAL A 186 -5.70 -10.85 5.00
CA VAL A 186 -5.26 -9.80 5.93
C VAL A 186 -5.97 -8.48 5.64
N PHE A 187 -6.06 -8.05 4.37
CA PHE A 187 -6.83 -6.86 3.99
C PHE A 187 -8.29 -6.97 4.41
N ASN A 188 -8.92 -8.13 4.19
CA ASN A 188 -10.32 -8.35 4.54
C ASN A 188 -10.56 -8.29 6.06
N ILE A 189 -9.64 -8.82 6.87
CA ILE A 189 -9.68 -8.72 8.34
C ILE A 189 -9.68 -7.26 8.79
N HIS A 190 -8.93 -6.39 8.09
CA HIS A 190 -8.87 -4.96 8.36
C HIS A 190 -9.93 -4.13 7.61
N GLY A 191 -10.97 -4.77 7.08
CA GLY A 191 -12.12 -4.11 6.47
C GLY A 191 -11.88 -3.50 5.09
N VAL A 192 -10.80 -3.89 4.40
CA VAL A 192 -10.53 -3.49 3.01
C VAL A 192 -10.94 -4.63 2.09
N TYR A 193 -11.91 -4.39 1.22
CA TYR A 193 -12.48 -5.40 0.33
C TYR A 193 -12.40 -4.95 -1.11
N ASN A 194 -11.93 -5.81 -2.00
CA ASN A 194 -12.01 -5.64 -3.45
C ASN A 194 -13.32 -6.26 -3.96
N ILE A 195 -14.42 -5.53 -3.82
CA ILE A 195 -15.75 -6.01 -4.22
C ILE A 195 -16.04 -5.56 -5.64
N ARG A 196 -16.08 -6.50 -6.57
CA ARG A 196 -16.48 -6.30 -7.95
C ARG A 196 -17.96 -6.67 -8.13
N TRP A 197 -18.86 -5.80 -7.71
CA TRP A 197 -20.29 -6.08 -7.71
C TRP A 197 -20.90 -6.29 -9.11
N PHE A 198 -20.34 -5.69 -10.13
CA PHE A 198 -20.93 -5.68 -11.47
C PHE A 198 -20.08 -6.31 -12.57
N ASP A 199 -18.75 -6.36 -12.42
CA ASP A 199 -17.86 -6.86 -13.48
C ASP A 199 -17.97 -8.39 -13.67
N GLU A 200 -18.45 -9.12 -12.66
CA GLU A 200 -18.61 -10.58 -12.67
C GLU A 200 -20.03 -11.04 -13.04
N ILE A 201 -20.99 -10.12 -13.12
CA ILE A 201 -22.35 -10.45 -13.55
C ILE A 201 -22.34 -10.63 -15.07
N ARG A 202 -22.07 -11.86 -15.49
CA ARG A 202 -22.31 -12.27 -16.88
C ARG A 202 -23.82 -12.38 -17.10
N ILE A 203 -24.45 -11.32 -17.57
CA ILE A 203 -25.83 -11.37 -18.06
C ILE A 203 -25.81 -12.13 -19.38
N SER A 204 -25.97 -13.44 -19.32
CA SER A 204 -26.02 -14.31 -20.50
C SER A 204 -27.35 -14.21 -21.26
N LYS A 205 -28.38 -13.62 -20.66
CA LYS A 205 -29.70 -13.35 -21.25
C LYS A 205 -30.29 -12.07 -20.65
N PRO A 206 -31.11 -11.31 -21.38
CA PRO A 206 -31.80 -10.17 -20.79
C PRO A 206 -32.66 -10.67 -19.62
N LEU A 207 -32.43 -10.10 -18.43
CA LEU A 207 -33.19 -10.39 -17.20
C LEU A 207 -34.65 -9.96 -17.30
N ILE A 208 -34.98 -9.13 -18.29
CA ILE A 208 -36.33 -8.63 -18.53
C ILE A 208 -36.81 -9.18 -19.86
N SER A 209 -37.78 -10.07 -19.82
CA SER A 209 -38.47 -10.52 -21.01
C SER A 209 -39.31 -9.39 -21.61
N PRO A 210 -39.64 -9.42 -22.93
CA PRO A 210 -40.59 -8.46 -23.51
C PRO A 210 -41.92 -8.36 -22.74
N ASP A 211 -42.39 -9.46 -22.18
CA ASP A 211 -43.62 -9.52 -21.39
C ASP A 211 -43.46 -8.78 -20.03
N SER A 212 -42.30 -8.91 -19.38
CA SER A 212 -41.98 -8.17 -18.16
C SER A 212 -41.93 -6.66 -18.38
N MET A 213 -41.44 -6.24 -19.57
CA MET A 213 -41.46 -4.82 -19.97
C MET A 213 -42.87 -4.29 -20.20
N MET A 214 -43.77 -5.09 -20.73
CA MET A 214 -45.19 -4.71 -20.88
C MET A 214 -45.89 -4.58 -19.53
N THR A 215 -45.61 -5.48 -18.59
CA THR A 215 -46.13 -5.42 -17.22
C THR A 215 -45.66 -4.18 -16.50
N LEU A 216 -44.39 -3.81 -16.59
CA LEU A 216 -43.85 -2.57 -15.99
C LEU A 216 -44.50 -1.31 -16.59
N LYS A 217 -44.78 -1.26 -17.90
CA LYS A 217 -45.47 -0.13 -18.55
C LYS A 217 -46.89 0.05 -18.07
N THR A 218 -47.56 -0.98 -17.57
CA THR A 218 -48.94 -0.87 -17.02
C THR A 218 -48.96 -0.40 -15.57
N PHE A 219 -47.87 -0.54 -14.82
CA PHE A 219 -47.75 -0.03 -13.45
C PHE A 219 -47.41 1.47 -13.35
N PHE A 220 -46.88 2.07 -14.43
CA PHE A 220 -46.46 3.47 -14.47
C PHE A 220 -47.41 4.36 -15.34
N LYS A 221 -48.63 3.89 -15.55
CA LYS A 221 -49.75 4.71 -16.04
C LYS A 221 -50.69 5.03 -14.88
#